data_f45be0303690f06cf1fd7c8defece193
#
_entry.id   f45be0303690f06cf1fd7c8defece193
#
_cell.length_a   1.000
_cell.length_b   1.000
_cell.length_c   1.000
_cell.angle_alpha   90.00
_cell.angle_beta   90.00
_cell.angle_gamma   90.00
#
_symmetry.space_group_name_H-M   'P 1'
#
loop_
_entity.id
_entity.type
_entity.pdbx_description
1 polymer ?
#
loop_
_entity_poly.entity_id
_entity_poly.type
_entity_poly.pdbx_seq_one_letter_code
_entity_poly.pdbx_strand_id
1 'polypeptide(L)'
;MIGTAVLGGFVLDLLFGDPAWLPHPVVYMGKAISALERRLRARLPRTPQGELLGGAILAFCLPVGTFLLTSLVCLGAAALSPWLGLAVQMFWCGQALAAKGLAQESTRVYRELLKPDLPAARRAVSRIVGRDTQNLTLEGVTKAAVETVAENASDGVIAPLLYMLLGGAPLALTYKAINTMDSMLGYKNEKYFYFGRAAAKLDDAANYLPSRIAGLLWAAAAALTGNSASGAWKIWRRDRRNHASPNSAQTESACAGALGVQLAGPACYFGEYYDKPTIGDPLRPIEPEDILRANRMMYAESLLALAIGLAIRLAVCRFM
;
A
#
# COMPACT_ATOMS: atom_id res chain seq x y z
N MET A 1 -14.84 20.71 -6.13
CA MET A 1 -13.40 20.91 -5.74
C MET A 1 -12.67 19.62 -5.40
N ILE A 2 -13.19 18.68 -4.57
CA ILE A 2 -12.47 17.44 -4.22
C ILE A 2 -12.15 16.59 -5.45
N GLY A 3 -13.11 16.35 -6.37
CA GLY A 3 -12.84 15.55 -7.58
C GLY A 3 -11.70 16.12 -8.44
N THR A 4 -11.64 17.44 -8.58
CA THR A 4 -10.52 18.12 -9.28
C THR A 4 -9.20 17.93 -8.55
N ALA A 5 -9.20 18.00 -7.21
CA ALA A 5 -8.01 17.78 -6.39
C ALA A 5 -7.51 16.33 -6.51
N VAL A 6 -8.41 15.36 -6.51
CA VAL A 6 -8.08 13.93 -6.68
C VAL A 6 -7.49 13.68 -8.07
N LEU A 7 -8.14 14.16 -9.12
CA LEU A 7 -7.64 14.03 -10.49
C LEU A 7 -6.25 14.67 -10.64
N GLY A 8 -6.08 15.90 -10.14
CA GLY A 8 -4.80 16.59 -10.19
C GLY A 8 -3.72 15.89 -9.37
N GLY A 9 -4.04 15.41 -8.17
CA GLY A 9 -3.12 14.63 -7.35
C GLY A 9 -2.69 13.32 -8.02
N PHE A 10 -3.63 12.60 -8.64
CA PHE A 10 -3.33 11.40 -9.40
C PHE A 10 -2.38 11.68 -10.59
N VAL A 11 -2.62 12.75 -11.31
CA VAL A 11 -1.72 13.20 -12.40
C VAL A 11 -0.34 13.57 -11.85
N LEU A 12 -0.27 14.26 -10.70
CA LEU A 12 1.00 14.61 -10.07
C LEU A 12 1.80 13.36 -9.66
N ASP A 13 1.17 12.34 -9.07
CA ASP A 13 1.85 11.06 -8.80
C ASP A 13 2.37 10.42 -10.09
N LEU A 14 1.56 10.33 -11.13
CA LEU A 14 1.99 9.74 -12.41
C LEU A 14 3.16 10.50 -13.07
N LEU A 15 3.21 11.82 -12.94
CA LEU A 15 4.26 12.64 -13.57
C LEU A 15 5.54 12.69 -12.74
N PHE A 16 5.44 12.84 -11.43
CA PHE A 16 6.58 13.10 -10.56
C PHE A 16 6.91 11.93 -9.63
N GLY A 17 5.91 11.17 -9.14
CA GLY A 17 6.10 10.19 -8.09
C GLY A 17 6.62 10.85 -6.80
N ASP A 18 7.55 10.17 -6.13
CA ASP A 18 8.14 10.62 -4.86
C ASP A 18 9.62 11.02 -5.04
N PRO A 19 9.91 12.23 -5.58
CA PRO A 19 11.28 12.65 -5.78
C PRO A 19 12.00 12.83 -4.43
N ALA A 20 13.22 12.31 -4.32
CA ALA A 20 13.98 12.26 -3.06
C ALA A 20 14.29 13.64 -2.42
N TRP A 21 14.25 14.71 -3.21
CA TRP A 21 14.46 16.08 -2.73
C TRP A 21 13.20 16.68 -2.08
N LEU A 22 12.03 16.12 -2.33
CA LEU A 22 10.76 16.65 -1.83
C LEU A 22 10.45 16.04 -0.45
N PRO A 23 10.22 16.88 0.58
CA PRO A 23 9.77 16.37 1.88
C PRO A 23 8.47 15.59 1.76
N HIS A 24 8.47 14.33 2.22
CA HIS A 24 7.33 13.45 2.09
C HIS A 24 6.59 13.29 3.44
N PRO A 25 5.25 13.40 3.50
CA PRO A 25 4.47 13.28 4.74
C PRO A 25 4.77 12.01 5.53
N VAL A 26 4.97 10.87 4.85
CA VAL A 26 5.30 9.58 5.47
C VAL A 26 6.57 9.63 6.32
N VAL A 27 7.58 10.42 5.90
CA VAL A 27 8.81 10.59 6.69
C VAL A 27 8.51 11.29 8.02
N TYR A 28 7.65 12.30 8.00
CA TYR A 28 7.22 12.99 9.24
C TYR A 28 6.33 12.12 10.10
N MET A 29 5.42 11.33 9.48
CA MET A 29 4.63 10.32 10.18
C MET A 29 5.54 9.29 10.86
N GLY A 30 6.54 8.76 10.19
CA GLY A 30 7.51 7.82 10.75
C GLY A 30 8.29 8.41 11.94
N LYS A 31 8.73 9.67 11.84
CA LYS A 31 9.36 10.39 12.96
C LYS A 31 8.41 10.57 14.13
N ALA A 32 7.15 10.91 13.87
CA ALA A 32 6.12 11.07 14.89
C ALA A 32 5.81 9.73 15.59
N ILE A 33 5.68 8.63 14.83
CA ILE A 33 5.51 7.27 15.36
C ILE A 33 6.65 6.93 16.31
N SER A 34 7.89 7.08 15.87
CA SER A 34 9.08 6.76 16.69
C SER A 34 9.19 7.63 17.94
N ALA A 35 8.80 8.92 17.84
CA ALA A 35 8.82 9.83 18.98
C ALA A 35 7.71 9.49 19.99
N LEU A 36 6.50 9.18 19.53
CA LEU A 36 5.38 8.77 20.36
C LEU A 36 5.64 7.41 21.03
N GLU A 37 6.12 6.40 20.25
CA GLU A 37 6.50 5.10 20.80
C GLU A 37 7.48 5.27 21.96
N ARG A 38 8.57 6.00 21.76
CA ARG A 38 9.59 6.23 22.78
C ARG A 38 9.02 6.91 24.04
N ARG A 39 8.15 7.92 23.86
CA ARG A 39 7.52 8.64 24.98
C ARG A 39 6.52 7.78 25.76
N LEU A 40 5.72 6.99 25.05
CA LEU A 40 4.73 6.11 25.67
C LEU A 40 5.39 4.97 26.43
N ARG A 41 6.40 4.32 25.85
CA ARG A 41 7.19 3.28 26.51
C ARG A 41 7.99 3.78 27.73
N ALA A 42 8.34 5.07 27.77
CA ALA A 42 8.99 5.69 28.93
C ALA A 42 8.03 6.01 30.06
N ARG A 43 6.72 6.18 29.78
CA ARG A 43 5.71 6.60 30.78
C ARG A 43 4.78 5.48 31.23
N LEU A 44 4.63 4.44 30.43
CA LEU A 44 3.74 3.32 30.71
C LEU A 44 4.53 2.11 31.25
N PRO A 45 3.91 1.26 32.10
CA PRO A 45 4.55 0.04 32.59
C PRO A 45 4.94 -0.89 31.41
N ARG A 46 6.08 -1.56 31.55
CA ARG A 46 6.54 -2.59 30.59
C ARG A 46 5.83 -3.92 30.84
N THR A 47 4.52 -3.90 30.84
CA THR A 47 3.64 -5.06 30.95
C THR A 47 2.83 -5.21 29.67
N PRO A 48 2.27 -6.40 29.36
CA PRO A 48 1.40 -6.57 28.20
C PRO A 48 0.26 -5.54 28.12
N GLN A 49 -0.36 -5.19 29.27
CA GLN A 49 -1.42 -4.18 29.31
C GLN A 49 -0.88 -2.76 29.02
N GLY A 50 0.28 -2.40 29.60
CA GLY A 50 0.91 -1.10 29.33
C GLY A 50 1.32 -0.93 27.87
N GLU A 51 1.87 -1.97 27.26
CA GLU A 51 2.19 -2.00 25.85
C GLU A 51 0.94 -1.87 24.97
N LEU A 52 -0.12 -2.62 25.25
CA LEU A 52 -1.40 -2.52 24.54
C LEU A 52 -2.01 -1.11 24.65
N LEU A 53 -1.98 -0.52 25.86
CA LEU A 53 -2.48 0.84 26.08
C LEU A 53 -1.65 1.86 25.29
N GLY A 54 -0.32 1.76 25.34
CA GLY A 54 0.59 2.63 24.58
C GLY A 54 0.34 2.55 23.08
N GLY A 55 0.21 1.33 22.54
CA GLY A 55 -0.14 1.10 21.15
C GLY A 55 -1.50 1.66 20.76
N ALA A 56 -2.52 1.52 21.63
CA ALA A 56 -3.85 2.06 21.39
C ALA A 56 -3.87 3.60 21.37
N ILE A 57 -3.15 4.23 22.31
CA ILE A 57 -2.99 5.70 22.35
C ILE A 57 -2.33 6.18 21.05
N LEU A 58 -1.25 5.53 20.62
CA LEU A 58 -0.56 5.89 19.38
C LEU A 58 -1.47 5.71 18.17
N ALA A 59 -2.17 4.56 18.08
CA ALA A 59 -3.09 4.23 16.99
C ALA A 59 -4.29 5.19 16.89
N PHE A 60 -4.66 5.84 17.99
CA PHE A 60 -5.68 6.89 17.99
C PHE A 60 -5.09 8.27 17.68
N CYS A 61 -4.04 8.67 18.41
CA CYS A 61 -3.51 10.04 18.35
C CYS A 61 -2.90 10.40 16.98
N LEU A 62 -2.19 9.46 16.33
CA LEU A 62 -1.52 9.78 15.07
C LEU A 62 -2.51 10.01 13.91
N PRO A 63 -3.49 9.15 13.63
CA PRO A 63 -4.48 9.39 12.58
C PRO A 63 -5.34 10.63 12.86
N VAL A 64 -5.81 10.80 14.09
CA VAL A 64 -6.60 11.98 14.49
C VAL A 64 -5.78 13.26 14.33
N GLY A 65 -4.55 13.28 14.82
CA GLY A 65 -3.65 14.43 14.66
C GLY A 65 -3.33 14.73 13.21
N THR A 66 -3.12 13.69 12.38
CA THR A 66 -2.92 13.84 10.93
C THR A 66 -4.16 14.44 10.28
N PHE A 67 -5.35 13.91 10.58
CA PHE A 67 -6.60 14.44 10.04
C PHE A 67 -6.83 15.90 10.40
N LEU A 68 -6.67 16.24 11.68
CA LEU A 68 -6.89 17.62 12.16
C LEU A 68 -5.88 18.59 11.55
N LEU A 69 -4.58 18.24 11.53
CA LEU A 69 -3.53 19.08 10.97
C LEU A 69 -3.75 19.32 9.47
N THR A 70 -3.99 18.26 8.72
CA THR A 70 -4.17 18.37 7.27
C THR A 70 -5.46 19.09 6.91
N SER A 71 -6.54 18.87 7.68
CA SER A 71 -7.79 19.63 7.52
C SER A 71 -7.58 21.12 7.80
N LEU A 72 -6.88 21.46 8.89
CA LEU A 72 -6.60 22.84 9.26
C LEU A 72 -5.80 23.57 8.16
N VAL A 73 -4.78 22.92 7.61
CA VAL A 73 -3.97 23.51 6.53
C VAL A 73 -4.78 23.65 5.25
N CYS A 74 -5.59 22.63 4.87
CA CYS A 74 -6.45 22.73 3.69
C CYS A 74 -7.50 23.84 3.83
N LEU A 75 -8.14 23.97 4.99
CA LEU A 75 -9.14 25.01 5.26
C LEU A 75 -8.49 26.40 5.35
N GLY A 76 -7.35 26.51 6.01
CA GLY A 76 -6.60 27.76 6.08
C GLY A 76 -6.14 28.23 4.69
N ALA A 77 -5.62 27.33 3.87
CA ALA A 77 -5.25 27.65 2.50
C ALA A 77 -6.47 28.08 1.65
N ALA A 78 -7.60 27.40 1.81
CA ALA A 78 -8.84 27.73 1.11
C ALA A 78 -9.44 29.07 1.57
N ALA A 79 -9.27 29.44 2.84
CA ALA A 79 -9.69 30.74 3.37
C ALA A 79 -8.86 31.92 2.80
N LEU A 80 -7.57 31.67 2.49
CA LEU A 80 -6.72 32.67 1.82
C LEU A 80 -7.05 32.78 0.33
N SER A 81 -7.23 31.66 -0.35
CA SER A 81 -7.65 31.60 -1.74
C SER A 81 -8.18 30.21 -2.09
N PRO A 82 -9.33 30.11 -2.79
CA PRO A 82 -9.85 28.83 -3.28
C PRO A 82 -8.85 28.05 -4.16
N TRP A 83 -8.04 28.78 -4.94
CA TRP A 83 -6.99 28.18 -5.78
C TRP A 83 -5.82 27.63 -4.97
N LEU A 84 -5.42 28.33 -3.90
CA LEU A 84 -4.40 27.85 -2.98
C LEU A 84 -4.88 26.60 -2.25
N GLY A 85 -6.13 26.59 -1.78
CA GLY A 85 -6.75 25.41 -1.17
C GLY A 85 -6.79 24.21 -2.12
N LEU A 86 -7.12 24.45 -3.40
CA LEU A 86 -7.09 23.40 -4.42
C LEU A 86 -5.66 22.88 -4.65
N ALA A 87 -4.68 23.78 -4.79
CA ALA A 87 -3.28 23.41 -5.02
C ALA A 87 -2.72 22.56 -3.88
N VAL A 88 -2.97 22.94 -2.61
CA VAL A 88 -2.57 22.17 -1.43
C VAL A 88 -3.22 20.79 -1.41
N GLN A 89 -4.52 20.72 -1.72
CA GLN A 89 -5.21 19.42 -1.79
C GLN A 89 -4.66 18.54 -2.91
N MET A 90 -4.42 19.08 -4.12
CA MET A 90 -3.83 18.35 -5.23
C MET A 90 -2.45 17.81 -4.87
N PHE A 91 -1.60 18.64 -4.29
CA PHE A 91 -0.26 18.29 -3.87
C PHE A 91 -0.28 17.13 -2.85
N TRP A 92 -1.09 17.22 -1.79
CA TRP A 92 -1.16 16.17 -0.79
C TRP A 92 -1.90 14.91 -1.25
N CYS A 93 -2.86 15.02 -2.15
CA CYS A 93 -3.44 13.85 -2.82
C CYS A 93 -2.37 13.11 -3.63
N GLY A 94 -1.50 13.81 -4.34
CA GLY A 94 -0.39 13.19 -5.06
C GLY A 94 0.57 12.47 -4.12
N GLN A 95 0.99 13.12 -3.03
CA GLN A 95 1.89 12.51 -2.04
C GLN A 95 1.26 11.37 -1.21
N ALA A 96 -0.04 11.21 -1.22
CA ALA A 96 -0.69 10.06 -0.60
C ALA A 96 -0.68 8.80 -1.48
N LEU A 97 -0.53 8.97 -2.79
CA LEU A 97 -0.40 7.87 -3.76
C LEU A 97 1.06 7.40 -3.86
N ALA A 98 1.24 6.17 -4.29
CA ALA A 98 2.55 5.58 -4.47
C ALA A 98 2.67 4.78 -5.78
N ALA A 99 1.80 5.02 -6.78
CA ALA A 99 1.76 4.19 -8.00
C ALA A 99 3.07 4.29 -8.79
N LYS A 100 3.55 5.51 -9.03
CA LYS A 100 4.80 5.70 -9.76
C LYS A 100 6.02 5.24 -8.94
N GLY A 101 6.07 5.56 -7.66
CA GLY A 101 7.17 5.16 -6.78
C GLY A 101 7.32 3.63 -6.73
N LEU A 102 6.20 2.91 -6.57
CA LEU A 102 6.15 1.45 -6.55
C LEU A 102 6.61 0.85 -7.89
N ALA A 103 6.10 1.39 -9.01
CA ALA A 103 6.52 0.95 -10.34
C ALA A 103 8.00 1.21 -10.62
N GLN A 104 8.54 2.32 -10.15
CA GLN A 104 9.97 2.64 -10.32
C GLN A 104 10.86 1.69 -9.51
N GLU A 105 10.55 1.46 -8.24
CA GLU A 105 11.36 0.59 -7.38
C GLU A 105 11.25 -0.88 -7.83
N SER A 106 10.07 -1.39 -8.18
CA SER A 106 9.91 -2.74 -8.71
C SER A 106 10.59 -2.92 -10.08
N THR A 107 10.52 -1.91 -10.96
CA THR A 107 11.26 -1.93 -12.24
C THR A 107 12.77 -1.89 -12.03
N ARG A 108 13.27 -1.27 -10.93
CA ARG A 108 14.68 -1.37 -10.56
C ARG A 108 15.07 -2.82 -10.26
N VAL A 109 14.24 -3.56 -9.51
CA VAL A 109 14.47 -4.98 -9.27
C VAL A 109 14.51 -5.76 -10.58
N TYR A 110 13.55 -5.53 -11.47
CA TYR A 110 13.53 -6.13 -12.82
C TYR A 110 14.84 -5.91 -13.57
N ARG A 111 15.35 -4.66 -13.60
CA ARG A 111 16.60 -4.34 -14.30
C ARG A 111 17.82 -5.05 -13.72
N GLU A 112 17.87 -5.26 -12.41
CA GLU A 112 18.95 -6.02 -11.78
C GLU A 112 18.82 -7.52 -12.03
N LEU A 113 17.60 -8.06 -12.16
CA LEU A 113 17.36 -9.46 -12.52
C LEU A 113 17.81 -9.82 -13.94
N LEU A 114 17.89 -8.84 -14.85
CA LEU A 114 18.41 -9.06 -16.21
C LEU A 114 19.94 -9.14 -16.29
N LYS A 115 20.64 -8.81 -15.18
CA LYS A 115 22.10 -8.87 -15.08
C LYS A 115 22.52 -10.17 -14.41
N PRO A 116 23.72 -10.69 -14.68
CA PRO A 116 24.27 -11.88 -14.01
C PRO A 116 24.77 -11.57 -12.57
N ASP A 117 24.08 -10.71 -11.82
CA ASP A 117 24.41 -10.26 -10.46
C ASP A 117 23.21 -10.46 -9.52
N LEU A 118 22.99 -11.70 -9.08
CA LEU A 118 21.93 -12.01 -8.12
C LEU A 118 22.06 -11.25 -6.78
N PRO A 119 23.25 -11.01 -6.21
CA PRO A 119 23.43 -10.13 -5.06
C PRO A 119 22.88 -8.71 -5.27
N ALA A 120 23.05 -8.11 -6.45
CA ALA A 120 22.48 -6.79 -6.75
C ALA A 120 20.94 -6.84 -6.80
N ALA A 121 20.36 -7.87 -7.41
CA ALA A 121 18.91 -8.07 -7.43
C ALA A 121 18.34 -8.26 -6.01
N ARG A 122 19.02 -9.00 -5.14
CA ARG A 122 18.67 -9.16 -3.72
C ARG A 122 18.71 -7.83 -2.96
N ARG A 123 19.72 -7.00 -3.19
CA ARG A 123 19.80 -5.64 -2.61
C ARG A 123 18.69 -4.73 -3.15
N ALA A 124 18.33 -4.85 -4.41
CA ALA A 124 17.24 -4.06 -4.97
C ALA A 124 15.89 -4.44 -4.34
N VAL A 125 15.56 -5.74 -4.25
CA VAL A 125 14.29 -6.18 -3.66
C VAL A 125 14.22 -5.92 -2.16
N SER A 126 15.34 -5.96 -1.41
CA SER A 126 15.34 -5.67 0.03
C SER A 126 14.88 -4.25 0.39
N ARG A 127 14.82 -3.34 -0.57
CA ARG A 127 14.32 -1.98 -0.38
C ARG A 127 12.80 -1.88 -0.35
N ILE A 128 12.11 -2.91 -0.88
CA ILE A 128 10.66 -2.89 -1.05
C ILE A 128 9.94 -4.05 -0.34
N VAL A 129 10.67 -4.97 0.29
CA VAL A 129 10.11 -6.09 1.05
C VAL A 129 10.54 -6.06 2.50
N GLY A 130 9.70 -6.59 3.40
CA GLY A 130 10.02 -6.74 4.82
C GLY A 130 10.67 -8.07 5.20
N ARG A 131 10.82 -9.01 4.24
CA ARG A 131 11.42 -10.33 4.47
C ARG A 131 12.94 -10.34 4.27
N ASP A 132 13.60 -11.36 4.79
CA ASP A 132 15.02 -11.59 4.55
C ASP A 132 15.27 -11.94 3.08
N THR A 133 16.24 -11.26 2.45
CA THR A 133 16.49 -11.40 1.00
C THR A 133 17.81 -12.06 0.64
N GLN A 134 18.71 -12.30 1.63
CA GLN A 134 20.07 -12.75 1.37
C GLN A 134 20.17 -14.12 0.69
N ASN A 135 19.16 -14.98 0.91
CA ASN A 135 19.13 -16.35 0.42
C ASN A 135 18.13 -16.57 -0.73
N LEU A 136 17.47 -15.51 -1.23
CA LEU A 136 16.49 -15.65 -2.31
C LEU A 136 17.18 -16.08 -3.61
N THR A 137 16.58 -17.03 -4.31
CA THR A 137 16.92 -17.36 -5.71
C THR A 137 16.45 -16.25 -6.64
N LEU A 138 16.82 -16.29 -7.91
CA LEU A 138 16.32 -15.38 -8.94
C LEU A 138 14.77 -15.40 -8.99
N GLU A 139 14.19 -16.60 -8.98
CA GLU A 139 12.75 -16.80 -8.88
C GLU A 139 12.17 -16.19 -7.58
N GLY A 140 12.82 -16.41 -6.45
CA GLY A 140 12.42 -15.85 -5.15
C GLY A 140 12.43 -14.32 -5.12
N VAL A 141 13.42 -13.68 -5.76
CA VAL A 141 13.48 -12.22 -5.90
C VAL A 141 12.34 -11.71 -6.79
N THR A 142 12.10 -12.37 -7.92
CA THR A 142 11.01 -12.02 -8.84
C THR A 142 9.66 -12.12 -8.14
N LYS A 143 9.42 -13.25 -7.47
CA LYS A 143 8.21 -13.53 -6.71
C LYS A 143 7.96 -12.46 -5.64
N ALA A 144 8.96 -12.14 -4.84
CA ALA A 144 8.88 -11.11 -3.82
C ALA A 144 8.54 -9.72 -4.39
N ALA A 145 9.09 -9.36 -5.55
CA ALA A 145 8.78 -8.10 -6.21
C ALA A 145 7.35 -8.06 -6.75
N VAL A 146 6.86 -9.14 -7.37
CA VAL A 146 5.47 -9.24 -7.87
C VAL A 146 4.48 -9.18 -6.70
N GLU A 147 4.72 -9.90 -5.61
CA GLU A 147 3.91 -9.86 -4.39
C GLU A 147 3.83 -8.43 -3.84
N THR A 148 4.96 -7.74 -3.75
CA THR A 148 5.00 -6.35 -3.27
C THR A 148 4.20 -5.41 -4.15
N VAL A 149 4.27 -5.54 -5.48
CA VAL A 149 3.44 -4.74 -6.40
C VAL A 149 1.97 -5.04 -6.18
N ALA A 150 1.60 -6.31 -6.07
CA ALA A 150 0.21 -6.73 -5.90
C ALA A 150 -0.38 -6.23 -4.56
N GLU A 151 0.33 -6.42 -3.44
CA GLU A 151 -0.10 -5.95 -2.11
C GLU A 151 -0.21 -4.43 -2.06
N ASN A 152 0.83 -3.72 -2.51
CA ASN A 152 0.86 -2.27 -2.46
C ASN A 152 -0.04 -1.58 -3.51
N ALA A 153 -0.52 -2.28 -4.53
CA ALA A 153 -1.59 -1.78 -5.38
C ALA A 153 -2.85 -1.49 -4.56
N SER A 154 -3.17 -2.33 -3.55
CA SER A 154 -4.22 -2.00 -2.57
C SER A 154 -3.77 -0.87 -1.63
N ASP A 155 -2.69 -1.08 -0.88
CA ASP A 155 -2.30 -0.26 0.27
C ASP A 155 -1.71 1.09 -0.11
N GLY A 156 -1.00 1.14 -1.21
CA GLY A 156 -0.31 2.34 -1.69
C GLY A 156 -1.06 3.12 -2.76
N VAL A 157 -2.09 2.51 -3.40
CA VAL A 157 -2.77 3.14 -4.55
C VAL A 157 -4.29 3.16 -4.36
N ILE A 158 -4.96 2.02 -4.30
CA ILE A 158 -6.43 1.97 -4.31
C ILE A 158 -7.02 2.50 -3.00
N ALA A 159 -6.49 2.09 -1.85
CA ALA A 159 -7.00 2.56 -0.57
C ALA A 159 -6.85 4.08 -0.41
N PRO A 160 -5.65 4.70 -0.57
CA PRO A 160 -5.55 6.15 -0.50
C PRO A 160 -6.42 6.84 -1.56
N LEU A 161 -6.58 6.28 -2.77
CA LEU A 161 -7.46 6.83 -3.80
C LEU A 161 -8.94 6.85 -3.36
N LEU A 162 -9.43 5.78 -2.74
CA LEU A 162 -10.79 5.73 -2.22
C LEU A 162 -10.99 6.72 -1.07
N TYR A 163 -10.04 6.82 -0.15
CA TYR A 163 -10.12 7.78 0.95
C TYR A 163 -10.07 9.23 0.47
N MET A 164 -9.25 9.55 -0.54
CA MET A 164 -9.26 10.92 -1.10
C MET A 164 -10.52 11.25 -1.90
N LEU A 165 -11.13 10.26 -2.54
CA LEU A 165 -12.43 10.43 -3.19
C LEU A 165 -13.54 10.71 -2.18
N LEU A 166 -13.46 10.18 -0.97
CA LEU A 166 -14.42 10.44 0.11
C LEU A 166 -14.22 11.83 0.75
N GLY A 167 -13.01 12.16 1.17
CA GLY A 167 -12.75 13.36 1.96
C GLY A 167 -11.48 14.15 1.61
N GLY A 168 -10.97 14.02 0.38
CA GLY A 168 -9.81 14.76 -0.10
C GLY A 168 -8.50 14.33 0.58
N ALA A 169 -7.52 15.23 0.53
CA ALA A 169 -6.20 15.00 1.10
C ALA A 169 -6.21 14.66 2.62
N PRO A 170 -7.07 15.26 3.47
CA PRO A 170 -7.11 14.88 4.88
C PRO A 170 -7.38 13.40 5.14
N LEU A 171 -8.38 12.81 4.50
CA LEU A 171 -8.67 11.38 4.67
C LEU A 171 -7.60 10.48 4.03
N ALA A 172 -7.06 10.87 2.88
CA ALA A 172 -5.99 10.11 2.23
C ALA A 172 -4.73 10.05 3.11
N LEU A 173 -4.29 11.18 3.69
CA LEU A 173 -3.13 11.21 4.57
C LEU A 173 -3.41 10.55 5.93
N THR A 174 -4.65 10.57 6.41
CA THR A 174 -5.06 9.80 7.60
C THR A 174 -4.91 8.31 7.37
N TYR A 175 -5.40 7.81 6.24
CA TYR A 175 -5.18 6.41 5.85
C TYR A 175 -3.68 6.10 5.73
N LYS A 176 -2.92 6.99 5.10
CA LYS A 176 -1.46 6.82 4.97
C LYS A 176 -0.76 6.77 6.34
N ALA A 177 -1.23 7.53 7.34
CA ALA A 177 -0.71 7.45 8.71
C ALA A 177 -1.02 6.11 9.36
N ILE A 178 -2.23 5.56 9.15
CA ILE A 178 -2.61 4.23 9.64
C ILE A 178 -1.71 3.16 9.01
N ASN A 179 -1.58 3.16 7.70
CA ASN A 179 -0.75 2.19 6.96
C ASN A 179 0.74 2.29 7.33
N THR A 180 1.26 3.52 7.56
CA THR A 180 2.64 3.72 8.01
C THR A 180 2.86 3.17 9.42
N MET A 181 1.87 3.29 10.32
CA MET A 181 1.96 2.69 11.66
C MET A 181 2.05 1.17 11.58
N ASP A 182 1.22 0.53 10.78
CA ASP A 182 1.28 -0.92 10.60
C ASP A 182 2.62 -1.36 10.03
N SER A 183 3.08 -0.70 8.98
CA SER A 183 4.39 -0.99 8.36
C SER A 183 5.56 -0.86 9.34
N MET A 184 5.47 0.00 10.37
CA MET A 184 6.53 0.21 11.35
C MET A 184 6.39 -0.64 12.61
N LEU A 185 5.16 -0.95 13.03
CA LEU A 185 4.84 -1.53 14.33
C LEU A 185 4.08 -2.86 14.24
N GLY A 186 3.50 -3.20 13.09
CA GLY A 186 2.60 -4.36 12.93
C GLY A 186 3.27 -5.73 12.99
N TYR A 187 4.59 -5.78 13.22
CA TYR A 187 5.34 -7.03 13.31
C TYR A 187 4.97 -7.86 14.54
N LYS A 188 4.85 -9.19 14.37
CA LYS A 188 4.56 -10.15 15.45
C LYS A 188 5.83 -10.62 16.19
N ASN A 189 6.86 -9.78 16.26
CA ASN A 189 8.05 -10.04 17.05
C ASN A 189 7.86 -9.63 18.53
N GLU A 190 8.78 -10.06 19.40
CA GLU A 190 8.74 -9.79 20.82
C GLU A 190 8.54 -8.30 21.15
N LYS A 191 9.19 -7.41 20.41
CA LYS A 191 9.12 -5.95 20.62
C LYS A 191 7.74 -5.36 20.36
N TYR A 192 7.00 -5.85 19.34
CA TYR A 192 5.78 -5.23 18.84
C TYR A 192 4.53 -6.08 19.04
N PHE A 193 4.64 -7.29 19.56
CA PHE A 193 3.52 -8.22 19.71
C PHE A 193 2.30 -7.61 20.43
N TYR A 194 2.56 -6.83 21.50
CA TYR A 194 1.51 -6.12 22.21
C TYR A 194 1.35 -4.68 21.73
N PHE A 195 2.44 -3.94 21.57
CA PHE A 195 2.41 -2.52 21.22
C PHE A 195 1.86 -2.26 19.82
N GLY A 196 2.26 -3.05 18.83
CA GLY A 196 1.84 -2.91 17.43
C GLY A 196 0.43 -3.41 17.15
N ARG A 197 -0.17 -4.17 18.05
CA ARG A 197 -1.45 -4.86 17.82
C ARG A 197 -2.61 -3.93 17.45
N ALA A 198 -2.67 -2.73 18.05
CA ALA A 198 -3.72 -1.76 17.75
C ALA A 198 -3.53 -1.15 16.37
N ALA A 199 -2.29 -0.84 15.98
CA ALA A 199 -1.95 -0.34 14.66
C ALA A 199 -2.31 -1.36 13.55
N ALA A 200 -1.89 -2.63 13.71
CA ALA A 200 -2.20 -3.69 12.77
C ALA A 200 -3.71 -3.91 12.59
N LYS A 201 -4.47 -3.95 13.69
CA LYS A 201 -5.93 -4.11 13.61
C LYS A 201 -6.64 -2.91 12.99
N LEU A 202 -6.12 -1.71 13.22
CA LEU A 202 -6.68 -0.50 12.62
C LEU A 202 -6.43 -0.47 11.11
N ASP A 203 -5.24 -0.86 10.67
CA ASP A 203 -4.92 -1.02 9.24
C ASP A 203 -5.76 -2.12 8.59
N ASP A 204 -5.89 -3.28 9.24
CA ASP A 204 -6.76 -4.37 8.78
C ASP A 204 -8.20 -3.87 8.55
N ALA A 205 -8.73 -3.04 9.44
CA ALA A 205 -10.08 -2.47 9.32
C ALA A 205 -10.14 -1.38 8.24
N ALA A 206 -9.17 -0.46 8.20
CA ALA A 206 -9.15 0.64 7.24
C ALA A 206 -8.98 0.13 5.79
N ASN A 207 -8.19 -0.91 5.59
CA ASN A 207 -7.97 -1.51 4.28
C ASN A 207 -8.93 -2.67 3.95
N TYR A 208 -9.89 -2.97 4.84
CA TYR A 208 -10.80 -4.10 4.62
C TYR A 208 -11.63 -3.95 3.34
N LEU A 209 -12.33 -2.84 3.15
CA LEU A 209 -13.12 -2.59 1.95
C LEU A 209 -12.24 -2.25 0.72
N PRO A 210 -11.24 -1.36 0.83
CA PRO A 210 -10.34 -1.06 -0.28
C PRO A 210 -9.69 -2.28 -0.92
N SER A 211 -9.17 -3.21 -0.14
CA SER A 211 -8.49 -4.39 -0.68
C SER A 211 -9.43 -5.31 -1.48
N ARG A 212 -10.70 -5.40 -1.10
CA ARG A 212 -11.69 -6.18 -1.85
C ARG A 212 -12.08 -5.52 -3.16
N ILE A 213 -12.24 -4.20 -3.14
CA ILE A 213 -12.44 -3.41 -4.37
C ILE A 213 -11.23 -3.58 -5.28
N ALA A 214 -10.02 -3.47 -4.74
CA ALA A 214 -8.77 -3.68 -5.46
C ALA A 214 -8.71 -5.08 -6.10
N GLY A 215 -8.96 -6.15 -5.35
CA GLY A 215 -8.96 -7.51 -5.90
C GLY A 215 -10.00 -7.73 -7.01
N LEU A 216 -11.16 -7.07 -6.94
CA LEU A 216 -12.17 -7.10 -8.01
C LEU A 216 -11.72 -6.32 -9.24
N LEU A 217 -11.19 -5.12 -9.04
CA LEU A 217 -10.69 -4.27 -10.14
C LEU A 217 -9.47 -4.89 -10.82
N TRP A 218 -8.66 -5.66 -10.09
CA TRP A 218 -7.52 -6.38 -10.66
C TRP A 218 -7.94 -7.35 -11.76
N ALA A 219 -9.07 -8.04 -11.61
CA ALA A 219 -9.57 -8.93 -12.65
C ALA A 219 -9.97 -8.17 -13.93
N ALA A 220 -10.56 -6.97 -13.80
CA ALA A 220 -10.85 -6.10 -14.93
C ALA A 220 -9.55 -5.54 -15.55
N ALA A 221 -8.59 -5.13 -14.72
CA ALA A 221 -7.28 -4.66 -15.16
C ALA A 221 -6.50 -5.75 -15.91
N ALA A 222 -6.61 -7.01 -15.48
CA ALA A 222 -6.02 -8.15 -16.18
C ALA A 222 -6.55 -8.26 -17.61
N ALA A 223 -7.87 -8.14 -17.82
CA ALA A 223 -8.45 -8.14 -19.16
C ALA A 223 -7.92 -7.00 -20.03
N LEU A 224 -7.84 -5.78 -19.49
CA LEU A 224 -7.38 -4.59 -20.21
C LEU A 224 -5.89 -4.65 -20.59
N THR A 225 -5.10 -5.44 -19.86
CA THR A 225 -3.65 -5.57 -20.07
C THR A 225 -3.24 -6.87 -20.76
N GLY A 226 -4.21 -7.63 -21.29
CA GLY A 226 -3.94 -8.87 -22.03
C GLY A 226 -3.56 -10.05 -21.15
N ASN A 227 -3.88 -9.99 -19.84
CA ASN A 227 -3.69 -11.09 -18.90
C ASN A 227 -5.02 -11.83 -18.64
N SER A 228 -4.99 -12.95 -17.90
CA SER A 228 -6.16 -13.79 -17.66
C SER A 228 -7.12 -13.22 -16.62
N ALA A 229 -8.19 -12.55 -17.05
CA ALA A 229 -9.26 -12.11 -16.16
C ALA A 229 -9.99 -13.27 -15.47
N SER A 230 -10.22 -14.38 -16.21
CA SER A 230 -10.86 -15.57 -15.66
C SER A 230 -9.97 -16.27 -14.63
N GLY A 231 -8.66 -16.32 -14.88
CA GLY A 231 -7.66 -16.80 -13.93
C GLY A 231 -7.62 -15.92 -12.67
N ALA A 232 -7.56 -14.59 -12.83
CA ALA A 232 -7.61 -13.63 -11.72
C ALA A 232 -8.85 -13.88 -10.84
N TRP A 233 -10.03 -13.95 -11.43
CA TRP A 233 -11.28 -14.18 -10.73
C TRP A 233 -11.34 -15.53 -10.01
N LYS A 234 -10.91 -16.62 -10.70
CA LYS A 234 -10.89 -17.98 -10.16
C LYS A 234 -10.01 -18.06 -8.91
N ILE A 235 -8.76 -17.59 -9.03
CA ILE A 235 -7.79 -17.66 -7.94
C ILE A 235 -8.17 -16.70 -6.81
N TRP A 236 -8.61 -15.48 -7.13
CA TRP A 236 -9.12 -14.56 -6.11
C TRP A 236 -10.22 -15.18 -5.25
N ARG A 237 -11.21 -15.83 -5.86
CA ARG A 237 -12.30 -16.49 -5.10
C ARG A 237 -11.79 -17.63 -4.21
N ARG A 238 -10.78 -18.37 -4.65
CA ARG A 238 -10.23 -19.52 -3.93
C ARG A 238 -9.27 -19.07 -2.82
N ASP A 239 -8.31 -18.20 -3.13
CA ASP A 239 -7.10 -17.98 -2.32
C ASP A 239 -7.06 -16.63 -1.58
N ARG A 240 -8.04 -15.76 -1.76
CA ARG A 240 -8.07 -14.41 -1.14
C ARG A 240 -8.01 -14.39 0.39
N ARG A 241 -8.00 -15.54 1.04
CA ARG A 241 -7.88 -15.69 2.50
C ARG A 241 -6.61 -16.42 2.92
N ASN A 242 -5.74 -16.75 1.97
CA ASN A 242 -4.51 -17.50 2.22
C ASN A 242 -3.35 -16.58 2.64
N HIS A 243 -3.62 -15.65 3.55
CA HIS A 243 -2.62 -14.77 4.13
C HIS A 243 -2.95 -14.45 5.58
N ALA A 244 -1.92 -14.11 6.39
CA ALA A 244 -2.09 -13.74 7.79
C ALA A 244 -2.83 -12.41 7.99
N SER A 245 -2.66 -11.45 7.06
CA SER A 245 -3.52 -10.27 6.95
C SER A 245 -4.77 -10.62 6.15
N PRO A 246 -5.96 -10.13 6.52
CA PRO A 246 -7.19 -10.35 5.78
C PRO A 246 -7.23 -9.60 4.44
N ASN A 247 -6.25 -8.76 4.17
CA ASN A 247 -6.21 -7.80 3.05
C ASN A 247 -5.20 -8.16 1.96
N SER A 248 -3.99 -8.58 2.30
CA SER A 248 -2.88 -8.78 1.35
C SER A 248 -3.21 -9.80 0.25
N ALA A 249 -3.80 -10.95 0.61
CA ALA A 249 -4.17 -11.97 -0.37
C ALA A 249 -5.27 -11.54 -1.35
N GLN A 250 -5.96 -10.42 -1.14
CA GLN A 250 -7.00 -9.96 -2.07
C GLN A 250 -6.42 -9.64 -3.45
N THR A 251 -5.39 -8.82 -3.48
CA THR A 251 -4.72 -8.43 -4.72
C THR A 251 -3.65 -9.44 -5.15
N GLU A 252 -2.93 -10.04 -4.21
CA GLU A 252 -1.94 -11.09 -4.54
C GLU A 252 -2.58 -12.28 -5.26
N SER A 253 -3.74 -12.75 -4.79
CA SER A 253 -4.42 -13.88 -5.42
C SER A 253 -4.97 -13.54 -6.81
N ALA A 254 -5.52 -12.33 -6.98
CA ALA A 254 -5.94 -11.87 -8.29
C ALA A 254 -4.76 -11.74 -9.27
N CYS A 255 -3.61 -11.21 -8.80
CA CYS A 255 -2.38 -11.11 -9.57
C CYS A 255 -1.83 -12.49 -9.96
N ALA A 256 -1.71 -13.42 -8.99
CA ALA A 256 -1.25 -14.78 -9.24
C ALA A 256 -2.09 -15.48 -10.32
N GLY A 257 -3.42 -15.35 -10.20
CA GLY A 257 -4.35 -15.94 -11.16
C GLY A 257 -4.28 -15.27 -12.54
N ALA A 258 -4.11 -13.93 -12.60
CA ALA A 258 -3.96 -13.20 -13.85
C ALA A 258 -2.70 -13.62 -14.62
N LEU A 259 -1.62 -13.84 -13.90
CA LEU A 259 -0.32 -14.23 -14.47
C LEU A 259 -0.16 -15.74 -14.68
N GLY A 260 -0.99 -16.58 -14.03
CA GLY A 260 -0.85 -18.03 -14.06
C GLY A 260 0.40 -18.53 -13.33
N VAL A 261 0.78 -17.88 -12.26
CA VAL A 261 1.97 -18.19 -11.44
C VAL A 261 1.58 -18.46 -9.98
N GLN A 262 2.48 -19.09 -9.24
CA GLN A 262 2.32 -19.29 -7.81
C GLN A 262 3.12 -18.27 -7.04
N LEU A 263 2.46 -17.54 -6.12
CA LEU A 263 3.01 -16.57 -5.21
C LEU A 263 2.97 -17.06 -3.75
N ALA A 264 3.46 -16.27 -2.81
CA ALA A 264 3.53 -16.56 -1.38
C ALA A 264 4.33 -17.84 -1.07
N GLY A 265 3.93 -18.62 -0.07
CA GLY A 265 4.68 -19.77 0.43
C GLY A 265 5.70 -19.39 1.50
N PRO A 266 6.52 -20.36 1.93
CA PRO A 266 7.46 -20.18 3.03
C PRO A 266 8.42 -19.00 2.82
N ALA A 267 8.70 -18.26 3.91
CA ALA A 267 9.61 -17.12 3.88
C ALA A 267 10.33 -16.94 5.22
N CYS A 268 11.52 -16.31 5.18
CA CYS A 268 12.27 -15.95 6.38
C CYS A 268 12.03 -14.47 6.74
N TYR A 269 11.83 -14.21 8.03
CA TYR A 269 11.73 -12.86 8.60
C TYR A 269 12.59 -12.78 9.85
N PHE A 270 13.52 -11.85 9.91
CA PHE A 270 14.43 -11.68 11.06
C PHE A 270 15.19 -12.94 11.45
N GLY A 271 15.58 -13.77 10.46
CA GLY A 271 16.26 -15.05 10.65
C GLY A 271 15.37 -16.23 11.03
N GLU A 272 14.07 -16.02 11.22
CA GLU A 272 13.09 -17.08 11.52
C GLU A 272 12.34 -17.53 10.28
N TYR A 273 12.12 -18.83 10.15
CA TYR A 273 11.36 -19.46 9.07
C TYR A 273 9.86 -19.48 9.41
N TYR A 274 9.05 -19.00 8.48
CA TYR A 274 7.59 -19.00 8.57
C TYR A 274 7.02 -19.84 7.43
N ASP A 275 6.31 -20.88 7.79
CA ASP A 275 5.51 -21.66 6.84
C ASP A 275 4.21 -20.91 6.53
N LYS A 276 4.06 -20.49 5.27
CA LYS A 276 2.90 -19.75 4.78
C LYS A 276 2.24 -20.51 3.65
N PRO A 277 0.91 -20.47 3.53
CA PRO A 277 0.22 -21.05 2.39
C PRO A 277 0.66 -20.37 1.08
N THR A 278 0.64 -21.15 0.00
CA THR A 278 0.85 -20.61 -1.34
C THR A 278 -0.44 -19.99 -1.88
N ILE A 279 -0.29 -19.09 -2.85
CA ILE A 279 -1.37 -18.37 -3.54
C ILE A 279 -1.20 -18.59 -5.05
N GLY A 280 -2.27 -19.02 -5.73
CA GLY A 280 -2.25 -19.30 -7.17
C GLY A 280 -1.77 -20.71 -7.50
N ASP A 281 -1.81 -21.01 -8.79
CA ASP A 281 -1.38 -22.29 -9.37
C ASP A 281 -0.13 -22.08 -10.23
N PRO A 282 0.88 -22.98 -10.16
CA PRO A 282 2.08 -22.87 -10.95
C PRO A 282 1.84 -23.38 -12.39
N LEU A 283 1.01 -22.66 -13.16
CA LEU A 283 0.70 -23.02 -14.55
C LEU A 283 1.91 -22.77 -15.48
N ARG A 284 2.79 -21.87 -15.07
CA ARG A 284 4.09 -21.62 -15.69
C ARG A 284 5.10 -21.13 -14.64
N PRO A 285 6.40 -21.20 -14.91
CA PRO A 285 7.40 -20.53 -14.09
C PRO A 285 7.16 -19.01 -14.05
N ILE A 286 7.49 -18.38 -12.91
CA ILE A 286 7.51 -16.92 -12.81
C ILE A 286 8.76 -16.37 -13.49
N GLU A 287 8.60 -15.27 -14.22
CA GLU A 287 9.66 -14.62 -15.01
C GLU A 287 9.87 -13.17 -14.54
N PRO A 288 11.06 -12.58 -14.70
CA PRO A 288 11.30 -11.17 -14.35
C PRO A 288 10.30 -10.20 -14.99
N GLU A 289 9.80 -10.50 -16.19
CA GLU A 289 8.79 -9.74 -16.93
C GLU A 289 7.44 -9.66 -16.20
N ASP A 290 7.17 -10.57 -15.26
CA ASP A 290 5.95 -10.55 -14.46
C ASP A 290 5.88 -9.34 -13.54
N ILE A 291 7.01 -8.76 -13.16
CA ILE A 291 7.07 -7.48 -12.45
C ILE A 291 6.48 -6.36 -13.32
N LEU A 292 6.81 -6.33 -14.60
CA LEU A 292 6.28 -5.33 -15.54
C LEU A 292 4.80 -5.58 -15.86
N ARG A 293 4.39 -6.85 -15.94
CA ARG A 293 2.98 -7.23 -16.14
C ARG A 293 2.13 -6.80 -14.93
N ALA A 294 2.62 -7.04 -13.70
CA ALA A 294 1.99 -6.59 -12.47
C ALA A 294 1.87 -5.05 -12.40
N ASN A 295 2.94 -4.32 -12.75
CA ASN A 295 2.91 -2.86 -12.82
C ASN A 295 1.86 -2.33 -13.82
N ARG A 296 1.73 -2.96 -14.99
CA ARG A 296 0.69 -2.56 -15.98
C ARG A 296 -0.71 -2.79 -15.43
N MET A 297 -0.94 -3.92 -14.76
CA MET A 297 -2.23 -4.22 -14.12
C MET A 297 -2.54 -3.23 -13.01
N MET A 298 -1.58 -2.88 -12.16
CA MET A 298 -1.73 -1.86 -11.11
C MET A 298 -2.11 -0.49 -11.69
N TYR A 299 -1.46 -0.04 -12.77
CA TYR A 299 -1.85 1.22 -13.42
C TYR A 299 -3.25 1.15 -14.05
N ALA A 300 -3.58 0.07 -14.72
CA ALA A 300 -4.93 -0.11 -15.30
C ALA A 300 -6.00 -0.14 -14.19
N GLU A 301 -5.74 -0.81 -13.08
CA GLU A 301 -6.60 -0.84 -11.90
C GLU A 301 -6.80 0.55 -11.30
N SER A 302 -5.73 1.32 -11.13
CA SER A 302 -5.77 2.67 -10.56
C SER A 302 -6.58 3.64 -11.44
N LEU A 303 -6.45 3.54 -12.76
CA LEU A 303 -7.23 4.32 -13.72
C LEU A 303 -8.72 3.94 -13.68
N LEU A 304 -9.03 2.64 -13.59
CA LEU A 304 -10.41 2.17 -13.43
C LEU A 304 -11.02 2.71 -12.12
N ALA A 305 -10.30 2.59 -11.01
CA ALA A 305 -10.75 3.08 -9.71
C ALA A 305 -10.99 4.59 -9.72
N LEU A 306 -10.09 5.36 -10.33
CA LEU A 306 -10.24 6.81 -10.49
C LEU A 306 -11.49 7.15 -11.33
N ALA A 307 -11.65 6.52 -12.50
CA ALA A 307 -12.74 6.79 -13.41
C ALA A 307 -14.11 6.48 -12.75
N ILE A 308 -14.23 5.30 -12.14
CA ILE A 308 -15.43 4.86 -11.43
C ILE A 308 -15.72 5.80 -10.24
N GLY A 309 -14.71 6.08 -9.43
CA GLY A 309 -14.85 6.93 -8.24
C GLY A 309 -15.25 8.37 -8.58
N LEU A 310 -14.68 8.96 -9.62
CA LEU A 310 -15.08 10.28 -10.12
C LEU A 310 -16.50 10.28 -10.69
N ALA A 311 -16.88 9.23 -11.44
CA ALA A 311 -18.24 9.10 -11.97
C ALA A 311 -19.27 9.00 -10.85
N ILE A 312 -19.03 8.17 -9.83
CA ILE A 312 -19.91 8.07 -8.65
C ILE A 312 -20.00 9.43 -7.94
N ARG A 313 -18.87 10.11 -7.75
CA ARG A 313 -18.86 11.41 -7.08
C ARG A 313 -19.64 12.47 -7.87
N LEU A 314 -19.51 12.51 -9.18
CA LEU A 314 -20.28 13.41 -10.05
C LEU A 314 -21.79 13.11 -9.98
N ALA A 315 -22.15 11.83 -9.97
CA ALA A 315 -23.55 11.44 -9.81
C ALA A 315 -24.11 11.92 -8.46
N VAL A 316 -23.41 11.64 -7.35
CA VAL A 316 -23.83 12.07 -6.01
C VAL A 316 -23.99 13.60 -5.94
N CYS A 317 -23.03 14.37 -6.49
CA CYS A 317 -23.12 15.85 -6.47
C CYS A 317 -24.25 16.42 -7.34
N ARG A 318 -24.85 15.65 -8.25
CA ARG A 318 -26.01 16.08 -9.05
C ARG A 318 -27.35 15.88 -8.32
N PHE A 319 -27.38 14.97 -7.36
CA PHE A 319 -28.60 14.63 -6.61
C PHE A 319 -28.66 15.28 -5.21
N MET A 320 -27.57 15.94 -4.80
CA MET A 320 -27.50 16.77 -3.58
C MET A 320 -27.60 18.27 -3.94
#